data_c6c44c0c1aff1028c35a7d508b68aab0
#
_entry.id   c6c44c0c1aff1028c35a7d508b68aab0
#
_cell.length_a   1.000
_cell.length_b   1.000
_cell.length_c   1.000
_cell.angle_alpha   90.00
_cell.angle_beta   90.00
_cell.angle_gamma   90.00
#
_symmetry.space_group_name_H-M   'P 1'
#
loop_
_entity.id
_entity.type
_entity.pdbx_description
1 polymer ?
#
loop_
_entity_poly.entity_id
_entity_poly.type
_entity_poly.pdbx_seq_one_letter_code
_entity_poly.pdbx_strand_id
1 'polypeptide(L)'
;MLMSMVAFTALAQSANGRPTLVVGIVIDQLRSDYIELLQQRFSDSGFNRLISDGAYFENVDFSIYNPDIASSTALIFTGAYPNVNGIVGSTIYDLQKRTPVPVLTDSKKIGNFTNETFSPQAITVSTIADEVRITSGGLGYVYSIAPDAQQSIIMAGHAGNSATWINDVTGNWSTTTFYKDYPQFMSFRNYNSSLANRLDTASWKPMLPLTQYIDIPMHRSIHPFKYTYRRGDKDRFRAYKQSALVNEEVTNVALTYLQTLALGVRKQLDMLNISYTLAPYSYGSDPDFRIELQDSYLRLDAQLSRLFAAIDKAVGRGNALVFVTSTGYFNDFRRDDEKFNIPSGEFYVARAKSLLNMYLMAIYGNGEWVIGYDNQQFFLNKELIKKNDLKIEELRAKSAEFMRKMSGVLSAYSLEDVINNPVTDVALSINRSIKPETAGDIFVDIVPGWVIVENDTNASANGKLIRDNAINTPAFIMAPGVPAQRIKSVVDASFLSPTVARLLRIRSPNAASHKPWLF
;
A
#
# COMPACT_ATOMS: atom_id res chain seq x y z
N MET A 1 -25.80 7.02 -64.47
CA MET A 1 -26.18 6.23 -63.28
C MET A 1 -24.88 5.90 -62.56
N LEU A 2 -24.39 6.81 -61.71
CA LEU A 2 -23.15 6.64 -60.94
C LEU A 2 -23.49 5.95 -59.59
N MET A 3 -22.96 4.77 -59.41
CA MET A 3 -23.09 3.98 -58.19
C MET A 3 -21.96 4.41 -57.23
N SER A 4 -22.31 5.18 -56.19
CA SER A 4 -21.34 5.56 -55.13
C SER A 4 -21.09 4.37 -54.23
N MET A 5 -19.89 3.83 -54.31
CA MET A 5 -19.37 2.78 -53.43
C MET A 5 -19.02 3.42 -52.11
N VAL A 6 -19.87 3.29 -51.09
CA VAL A 6 -19.54 3.65 -49.70
C VAL A 6 -18.63 2.56 -49.14
N ALA A 7 -17.34 2.85 -49.00
CA ALA A 7 -16.42 1.99 -48.33
C ALA A 7 -16.68 2.04 -46.81
N PHE A 8 -17.35 1.02 -46.29
CA PHE A 8 -17.37 0.74 -44.85
C PHE A 8 -15.97 0.27 -44.46
N THR A 9 -15.16 1.15 -43.89
CA THR A 9 -14.00 0.74 -43.10
C THR A 9 -14.54 0.11 -41.83
N ALA A 10 -14.77 -1.19 -41.85
CA ALA A 10 -14.91 -1.99 -40.66
C ALA A 10 -13.58 -1.89 -39.93
N LEU A 11 -13.53 -1.13 -38.83
CA LEU A 11 -12.50 -1.27 -37.80
C LEU A 11 -12.61 -2.71 -37.31
N ALA A 12 -11.78 -3.58 -37.85
CA ALA A 12 -11.60 -4.92 -37.31
C ALA A 12 -11.15 -4.76 -35.87
N GLN A 13 -12.09 -4.89 -34.92
CA GLN A 13 -11.74 -5.22 -33.55
C GLN A 13 -10.89 -6.47 -33.63
N SER A 14 -9.61 -6.35 -33.24
CA SER A 14 -8.71 -7.49 -33.17
C SER A 14 -9.25 -8.43 -32.11
N ALA A 15 -10.12 -9.33 -32.49
CA ALA A 15 -10.56 -10.42 -31.67
C ALA A 15 -9.30 -11.17 -31.18
N ASN A 16 -9.05 -11.18 -29.88
CA ASN A 16 -8.04 -11.97 -29.19
C ASN A 16 -6.55 -11.54 -29.28
N GLY A 17 -6.22 -10.30 -29.49
CA GLY A 17 -4.84 -9.81 -29.32
C GLY A 17 -4.44 -9.79 -27.84
N ARG A 18 -3.27 -10.36 -27.51
CA ARG A 18 -2.62 -10.19 -26.19
C ARG A 18 -2.33 -8.70 -25.98
N PRO A 19 -2.66 -8.09 -24.81
CA PRO A 19 -2.26 -6.72 -24.52
C PRO A 19 -0.74 -6.52 -24.66
N THR A 20 -0.33 -5.39 -25.22
CA THR A 20 1.09 -4.98 -25.29
C THR A 20 1.46 -4.08 -24.12
N LEU A 21 0.48 -3.54 -23.41
CA LEU A 21 0.67 -2.70 -22.23
C LEU A 21 -0.14 -3.24 -21.05
N VAL A 22 0.54 -3.34 -19.91
CA VAL A 22 -0.08 -3.57 -18.60
C VAL A 22 0.13 -2.33 -17.75
N VAL A 23 -0.93 -1.86 -17.10
CA VAL A 23 -0.85 -0.79 -16.11
C VAL A 23 -1.39 -1.31 -14.79
N GLY A 24 -0.49 -1.45 -13.82
CA GLY A 24 -0.83 -1.82 -12.44
C GLY A 24 -0.96 -0.57 -11.58
N ILE A 25 -2.11 -0.38 -10.94
CA ILE A 25 -2.37 0.79 -10.09
C ILE A 25 -2.70 0.29 -8.69
N VAL A 26 -1.89 0.70 -7.71
CA VAL A 26 -2.18 0.51 -6.29
C VAL A 26 -2.53 1.88 -5.69
N ILE A 27 -3.73 1.99 -5.14
CA ILE A 27 -4.18 3.22 -4.49
C ILE A 27 -4.17 2.97 -2.99
N ASP A 28 -3.20 3.56 -2.28
CA ASP A 28 -3.11 3.39 -0.84
C ASP A 28 -4.38 3.89 -0.15
N GLN A 29 -4.97 3.01 0.67
CA GLN A 29 -6.18 3.26 1.44
C GLN A 29 -7.45 3.55 0.61
N LEU A 30 -7.57 2.99 -0.61
CA LEU A 30 -8.80 3.05 -1.40
C LEU A 30 -9.91 2.20 -0.76
N ARG A 31 -11.10 2.78 -0.57
CA ARG A 31 -12.26 2.19 0.10
C ARG A 31 -13.44 2.06 -0.86
N SER A 32 -14.15 0.93 -0.80
CA SER A 32 -15.35 0.70 -1.63
C SER A 32 -16.52 1.60 -1.23
N ASP A 33 -16.70 1.88 0.07
CA ASP A 33 -17.77 2.74 0.57
C ASP A 33 -17.67 4.18 0.05
N TYR A 34 -16.47 4.75 -0.06
CA TYR A 34 -16.28 6.09 -0.65
C TYR A 34 -16.46 6.09 -2.17
N ILE A 35 -16.13 5.00 -2.85
CA ILE A 35 -16.43 4.87 -4.28
C ILE A 35 -17.95 4.91 -4.51
N GLU A 36 -18.72 4.18 -3.71
CA GLU A 36 -20.18 4.17 -3.79
C GLU A 36 -20.77 5.53 -3.40
N LEU A 37 -20.30 6.12 -2.30
CA LEU A 37 -20.76 7.42 -1.81
C LEU A 37 -20.58 8.53 -2.84
N LEU A 38 -19.46 8.53 -3.57
CA LEU A 38 -19.08 9.59 -4.49
C LEU A 38 -19.35 9.24 -5.96
N GLN A 39 -19.92 8.07 -6.28
CA GLN A 39 -20.09 7.56 -7.64
C GLN A 39 -20.75 8.56 -8.57
N GLN A 40 -21.80 9.24 -8.12
CA GLN A 40 -22.54 10.24 -8.93
C GLN A 40 -21.74 11.51 -9.21
N ARG A 41 -20.61 11.71 -8.55
CA ARG A 41 -19.74 12.89 -8.68
C ARG A 41 -18.49 12.61 -9.49
N PHE A 42 -18.21 11.34 -9.75
CA PHE A 42 -17.09 10.93 -10.59
C PHE A 42 -17.39 11.17 -12.07
N SER A 43 -16.33 11.46 -12.81
CA SER A 43 -16.41 11.55 -14.26
C SER A 43 -16.66 10.17 -14.90
N ASP A 44 -17.24 10.13 -16.08
CA ASP A 44 -17.45 8.89 -16.84
C ASP A 44 -16.13 8.22 -17.26
N SER A 45 -15.01 8.93 -17.19
CA SER A 45 -13.70 8.48 -17.67
C SER A 45 -12.68 8.16 -16.57
N GLY A 46 -13.04 8.36 -15.29
CA GLY A 46 -12.25 8.01 -14.11
C GLY A 46 -12.73 6.73 -13.44
N PHE A 47 -13.17 6.81 -12.18
CA PHE A 47 -13.69 5.65 -11.43
C PHE A 47 -14.92 5.03 -12.09
N ASN A 48 -15.84 5.84 -12.65
CA ASN A 48 -17.01 5.28 -13.34
C ASN A 48 -16.61 4.44 -14.54
N ARG A 49 -15.52 4.77 -15.25
CA ARG A 49 -15.00 3.92 -16.32
C ARG A 49 -14.52 2.56 -15.80
N LEU A 50 -13.85 2.51 -14.65
CA LEU A 50 -13.44 1.24 -14.03
C LEU A 50 -14.64 0.35 -13.71
N ILE A 51 -15.74 0.96 -13.26
CA ILE A 51 -16.99 0.26 -12.94
C ILE A 51 -17.72 -0.20 -14.21
N SER A 52 -17.75 0.62 -15.27
CA SER A 52 -18.52 0.35 -16.49
C SER A 52 -17.82 -0.53 -17.51
N ASP A 53 -16.49 -0.44 -17.61
CA ASP A 53 -15.70 -1.12 -18.65
C ASP A 53 -14.96 -2.36 -18.12
N GLY A 54 -14.93 -2.59 -16.79
CA GLY A 54 -14.15 -3.64 -16.16
C GLY A 54 -14.95 -4.57 -15.24
N ALA A 55 -14.26 -5.60 -14.74
CA ALA A 55 -14.72 -6.40 -13.62
C ALA A 55 -14.41 -5.66 -12.32
N TYR A 56 -15.43 -5.35 -11.54
CA TYR A 56 -15.35 -4.69 -10.23
C TYR A 56 -15.60 -5.70 -9.12
N PHE A 57 -14.56 -5.98 -8.34
CA PHE A 57 -14.61 -6.75 -7.10
C PHE A 57 -14.84 -5.77 -5.96
N GLU A 58 -15.98 -5.87 -5.28
CA GLU A 58 -16.36 -4.93 -4.21
C GLU A 58 -15.64 -5.20 -2.91
N ASN A 59 -15.24 -6.45 -2.68
CA ASN A 59 -14.70 -6.90 -1.40
C ASN A 59 -13.50 -7.83 -1.60
N VAL A 60 -12.30 -7.25 -1.51
CA VAL A 60 -11.04 -7.97 -1.56
C VAL A 60 -10.45 -8.03 -0.15
N ASP A 61 -10.31 -9.24 0.39
CA ASP A 61 -9.72 -9.50 1.70
C ASP A 61 -8.23 -9.78 1.57
N PHE A 62 -7.43 -9.13 2.40
CA PHE A 62 -5.98 -9.33 2.40
C PHE A 62 -5.54 -10.52 3.27
N SER A 63 -6.37 -10.96 4.20
CA SER A 63 -6.14 -12.14 5.07
C SER A 63 -4.78 -12.16 5.77
N ILE A 64 -4.19 -10.99 6.02
CA ILE A 64 -2.91 -10.80 6.72
C ILE A 64 -3.10 -9.97 7.98
N TYR A 65 -2.26 -10.24 8.97
CA TYR A 65 -2.28 -9.51 10.23
C TYR A 65 -1.54 -8.17 10.08
N ASN A 66 -2.16 -7.08 10.53
CA ASN A 66 -1.59 -5.73 10.45
C ASN A 66 -1.06 -5.36 9.05
N PRO A 67 -1.90 -5.38 8.01
CA PRO A 67 -1.49 -4.99 6.68
C PRO A 67 -0.93 -3.57 6.68
N ASP A 68 0.12 -3.36 5.92
CA ASP A 68 0.72 -2.06 5.67
C ASP A 68 1.09 -1.90 4.18
N ILE A 69 1.67 -0.77 3.85
CA ILE A 69 1.97 -0.41 2.46
C ILE A 69 2.89 -1.43 1.77
N ALA A 70 3.88 -1.98 2.49
CA ALA A 70 4.86 -2.92 1.94
C ALA A 70 4.30 -4.34 1.83
N SER A 71 3.77 -4.89 2.93
CA SER A 71 3.23 -6.25 2.98
C SER A 71 2.06 -6.43 2.02
N SER A 72 1.16 -5.45 1.95
CA SER A 72 0.03 -5.45 1.03
C SER A 72 0.45 -5.35 -0.43
N THR A 73 1.37 -4.45 -0.76
CA THR A 73 1.89 -4.34 -2.14
C THR A 73 2.59 -5.61 -2.57
N ALA A 74 3.36 -6.25 -1.66
CA ALA A 74 4.02 -7.52 -1.95
C ALA A 74 3.01 -8.64 -2.20
N LEU A 75 1.95 -8.76 -1.38
CA LEU A 75 0.87 -9.72 -1.60
C LEU A 75 0.21 -9.53 -2.97
N ILE A 76 -0.12 -8.29 -3.36
CA ILE A 76 -0.73 -7.95 -4.65
C ILE A 76 0.18 -8.39 -5.82
N PHE A 77 1.48 -8.08 -5.77
CA PHE A 77 2.40 -8.29 -6.90
C PHE A 77 2.99 -9.69 -6.97
N THR A 78 3.04 -10.42 -5.87
CA THR A 78 3.53 -11.82 -5.83
C THR A 78 2.41 -12.85 -5.84
N GLY A 79 1.21 -12.49 -5.40
CA GLY A 79 0.11 -13.42 -5.12
C GLY A 79 0.41 -14.37 -3.95
N ALA A 80 1.45 -14.10 -3.15
CA ALA A 80 1.90 -14.92 -2.02
C ALA A 80 1.84 -14.12 -0.72
N TYR A 81 1.51 -14.79 0.39
CA TYR A 81 1.48 -14.16 1.71
C TYR A 81 2.89 -13.77 2.21
N PRO A 82 2.99 -12.82 3.17
CA PRO A 82 4.25 -12.33 3.71
C PRO A 82 5.23 -13.41 4.20
N ASN A 83 4.74 -14.47 4.85
CA ASN A 83 5.55 -15.60 5.30
C ASN A 83 6.28 -16.32 4.15
N VAL A 84 5.76 -16.21 2.93
CA VAL A 84 6.32 -16.81 1.71
C VAL A 84 7.08 -15.79 0.89
N ASN A 85 6.49 -14.58 0.68
CA ASN A 85 7.10 -13.57 -0.19
C ASN A 85 8.24 -12.78 0.49
N GLY A 86 8.34 -12.82 1.82
CA GLY A 86 9.44 -12.22 2.58
C GLY A 86 9.19 -10.82 3.11
N ILE A 87 8.16 -10.13 2.64
CA ILE A 87 7.83 -8.77 3.06
C ILE A 87 6.77 -8.82 4.16
N VAL A 88 7.23 -8.99 5.39
CA VAL A 88 6.36 -9.13 6.58
C VAL A 88 5.77 -7.81 7.07
N GLY A 89 6.28 -6.69 6.60
CA GLY A 89 5.86 -5.34 6.92
C GLY A 89 6.82 -4.33 6.31
N SER A 90 6.55 -3.04 6.52
CA SER A 90 7.43 -1.94 6.12
C SER A 90 8.74 -1.92 6.89
N THR A 91 8.72 -2.50 8.10
CA THR A 91 9.89 -2.66 8.98
C THR A 91 10.05 -4.11 9.42
N ILE A 92 11.28 -4.44 9.83
CA ILE A 92 11.63 -5.63 10.60
C ILE A 92 12.38 -5.19 11.85
N TYR A 93 12.16 -5.84 12.98
CA TYR A 93 12.87 -5.51 14.21
C TYR A 93 14.29 -6.09 14.19
N ASP A 94 15.30 -5.22 14.17
CA ASP A 94 16.71 -5.60 14.27
C ASP A 94 17.06 -5.88 15.75
N LEU A 95 17.24 -7.15 16.09
CA LEU A 95 17.54 -7.59 17.46
C LEU A 95 18.88 -7.06 17.99
N GLN A 96 19.86 -6.79 17.11
CA GLN A 96 21.15 -6.26 17.52
C GLN A 96 21.09 -4.76 17.80
N LYS A 97 20.43 -4.00 16.90
CA LYS A 97 20.24 -2.56 17.07
C LYS A 97 19.09 -2.23 18.03
N ARG A 98 18.23 -3.21 18.34
CA ARG A 98 17.01 -3.06 19.14
C ARG A 98 16.08 -1.96 18.64
N THR A 99 15.94 -1.88 17.32
CA THR A 99 15.09 -0.87 16.65
C THR A 99 14.49 -1.44 15.36
N PRO A 100 13.30 -1.00 14.95
CA PRO A 100 12.78 -1.30 13.62
C PRO A 100 13.68 -0.72 12.53
N VAL A 101 13.93 -1.48 11.47
CA VAL A 101 14.66 -1.05 10.27
C VAL A 101 13.81 -1.31 9.03
N PRO A 102 13.85 -0.45 7.99
CA PRO A 102 13.08 -0.68 6.77
C PRO A 102 13.42 -2.03 6.13
N VAL A 103 12.40 -2.80 5.77
CA VAL A 103 12.54 -4.18 5.26
C VAL A 103 13.38 -4.29 3.98
N LEU A 104 13.36 -3.26 3.15
CA LEU A 104 14.11 -3.23 1.87
C LEU A 104 15.54 -2.67 1.99
N THR A 105 16.05 -2.43 3.21
CA THR A 105 17.40 -1.90 3.41
C THR A 105 18.46 -2.85 2.84
N ASP A 106 19.33 -2.32 1.96
CA ASP A 106 20.45 -3.04 1.37
C ASP A 106 21.70 -2.15 1.33
N SER A 107 22.60 -2.35 2.28
CA SER A 107 23.83 -1.57 2.43
C SER A 107 24.81 -1.69 1.24
N LYS A 108 24.59 -2.65 0.33
CA LYS A 108 25.40 -2.83 -0.89
C LYS A 108 24.98 -1.92 -2.02
N LYS A 109 23.88 -1.20 -1.88
CA LYS A 109 23.34 -0.28 -2.89
C LYS A 109 23.56 1.16 -2.48
N ILE A 110 23.63 2.03 -3.49
CA ILE A 110 23.82 3.47 -3.32
C ILE A 110 22.57 4.16 -3.86
N GLY A 111 22.06 5.14 -3.11
CA GLY A 111 20.97 5.98 -3.55
C GLY A 111 21.37 6.90 -4.70
N ASN A 112 20.44 7.16 -5.62
CA ASN A 112 20.54 8.17 -6.65
C ASN A 112 19.47 9.23 -6.37
N PHE A 113 19.88 10.45 -6.09
CA PHE A 113 19.07 11.56 -5.54
C PHE A 113 18.49 11.29 -4.15
N THR A 114 19.01 10.32 -3.42
CA THR A 114 18.60 9.95 -2.07
C THR A 114 19.77 9.37 -1.29
N ASN A 115 19.68 9.38 0.04
CA ASN A 115 20.59 8.64 0.93
C ASN A 115 20.06 7.25 1.28
N GLU A 116 18.86 6.91 0.83
CA GLU A 116 18.25 5.60 1.04
C GLU A 116 18.99 4.53 0.22
N THR A 117 19.24 3.38 0.85
CA THR A 117 19.98 2.26 0.26
C THR A 117 19.07 1.04 0.18
N PHE A 118 18.10 1.08 -0.73
CA PHE A 118 17.06 0.06 -0.85
C PHE A 118 17.26 -0.85 -2.07
N SER A 119 16.77 -2.09 -1.95
CA SER A 119 16.67 -3.03 -3.07
C SER A 119 15.53 -4.03 -2.83
N PRO A 120 15.06 -4.76 -3.85
CA PRO A 120 14.04 -5.80 -3.71
C PRO A 120 14.57 -7.12 -3.12
N GLN A 121 15.79 -7.18 -2.62
CA GLN A 121 16.45 -8.41 -2.13
C GLN A 121 15.66 -9.15 -1.03
N ALA A 122 14.85 -8.44 -0.25
CA ALA A 122 13.99 -9.05 0.77
C ALA A 122 12.82 -9.84 0.19
N ILE A 123 12.42 -9.55 -1.06
CA ILE A 123 11.39 -10.32 -1.76
C ILE A 123 12.00 -11.66 -2.16
N THR A 124 11.43 -12.77 -1.68
CA THR A 124 12.00 -14.12 -1.86
C THR A 124 11.43 -14.88 -3.04
N VAL A 125 10.43 -14.33 -3.72
CA VAL A 125 9.68 -14.94 -4.82
C VAL A 125 9.55 -13.99 -6.01
N SER A 126 9.16 -14.49 -7.19
CA SER A 126 8.93 -13.61 -8.33
C SER A 126 7.67 -12.77 -8.17
N THR A 127 7.70 -11.57 -8.70
CA THR A 127 6.54 -10.69 -8.86
C THR A 127 5.94 -10.83 -10.26
N ILE A 128 4.71 -10.35 -10.45
CA ILE A 128 4.12 -10.27 -11.80
C ILE A 128 4.97 -9.39 -12.74
N ALA A 129 5.66 -8.39 -12.21
CA ALA A 129 6.59 -7.54 -12.96
C ALA A 129 7.80 -8.34 -13.46
N ASP A 130 8.34 -9.25 -12.64
CA ASP A 130 9.40 -10.17 -13.03
C ASP A 130 8.95 -11.12 -14.14
N GLU A 131 7.74 -11.67 -14.04
CA GLU A 131 7.20 -12.59 -15.03
C GLU A 131 6.94 -11.90 -16.40
N VAL A 132 6.53 -10.63 -16.39
CA VAL A 132 6.43 -9.80 -17.61
C VAL A 132 7.80 -9.65 -18.28
N ARG A 133 8.85 -9.35 -17.51
CA ARG A 133 10.23 -9.24 -18.03
C ARG A 133 10.75 -10.57 -18.56
N ILE A 134 10.56 -11.66 -17.80
CA ILE A 134 11.00 -13.02 -18.19
C ILE A 134 10.34 -13.41 -19.51
N THR A 135 9.02 -13.24 -19.62
CA THR A 135 8.25 -13.63 -20.81
C THR A 135 8.68 -12.85 -22.05
N SER A 136 9.10 -11.60 -21.90
CA SER A 136 9.59 -10.78 -23.01
C SER A 136 11.08 -11.01 -23.34
N GLY A 137 11.73 -11.99 -22.69
CA GLY A 137 13.17 -12.23 -22.84
C GLY A 137 14.02 -11.04 -22.41
N GLY A 138 13.53 -10.22 -21.49
CA GLY A 138 14.17 -8.99 -21.02
C GLY A 138 13.99 -7.77 -21.94
N LEU A 139 13.28 -7.89 -23.05
CA LEU A 139 13.08 -6.81 -24.03
C LEU A 139 11.89 -5.89 -23.70
N GLY A 140 10.90 -6.37 -22.93
CA GLY A 140 9.80 -5.57 -22.43
C GLY A 140 10.27 -4.56 -21.38
N TYR A 141 9.64 -3.42 -21.28
CA TYR A 141 9.92 -2.43 -20.26
C TYR A 141 9.02 -2.63 -19.04
N VAL A 142 9.62 -2.54 -17.86
CA VAL A 142 8.88 -2.54 -16.58
C VAL A 142 9.38 -1.37 -15.75
N TYR A 143 8.51 -0.40 -15.53
CA TYR A 143 8.78 0.79 -14.73
C TYR A 143 7.78 0.90 -13.58
N SER A 144 8.22 1.43 -12.46
CA SER A 144 7.39 1.67 -11.29
C SER A 144 7.57 3.08 -10.76
N ILE A 145 6.46 3.72 -10.41
CA ILE A 145 6.38 5.11 -9.96
C ILE A 145 5.49 5.15 -8.73
N ALA A 146 6.00 5.63 -7.61
CA ALA A 146 5.22 5.78 -6.39
C ALA A 146 5.67 7.01 -5.58
N PRO A 147 4.83 7.57 -4.72
CA PRO A 147 5.30 8.50 -3.70
C PRO A 147 6.28 7.84 -2.72
N ASP A 148 6.04 6.57 -2.38
CA ASP A 148 6.81 5.79 -1.42
C ASP A 148 7.82 4.84 -2.08
N ALA A 149 9.01 4.73 -1.47
CA ALA A 149 10.10 3.90 -1.97
C ALA A 149 9.76 2.41 -1.97
N GLN A 150 9.15 1.92 -0.88
CA GLN A 150 8.88 0.49 -0.72
C GLN A 150 7.85 0.02 -1.75
N GLN A 151 6.76 0.79 -1.95
CA GLN A 151 5.80 0.48 -3.00
C GLN A 151 6.47 0.46 -4.38
N SER A 152 7.23 1.49 -4.71
CA SER A 152 7.88 1.57 -6.03
C SER A 152 8.77 0.36 -6.30
N ILE A 153 9.60 -0.01 -5.33
CA ILE A 153 10.55 -1.12 -5.45
C ILE A 153 9.83 -2.47 -5.53
N ILE A 154 8.83 -2.71 -4.69
CA ILE A 154 8.07 -3.96 -4.69
C ILE A 154 7.31 -4.14 -6.01
N MET A 155 6.69 -3.07 -6.52
CA MET A 155 5.98 -3.08 -7.80
C MET A 155 6.91 -3.28 -9.00
N ALA A 156 8.17 -2.85 -8.93
CA ALA A 156 9.18 -3.09 -9.98
C ALA A 156 9.73 -4.53 -9.94
N GLY A 157 9.75 -5.15 -8.78
CA GLY A 157 10.36 -6.47 -8.58
C GLY A 157 11.87 -6.47 -8.79
N HIS A 158 12.43 -7.66 -9.02
CA HIS A 158 13.87 -7.85 -9.23
C HIS A 158 14.31 -7.51 -10.65
N ALA A 159 13.46 -7.76 -11.64
CA ALA A 159 13.76 -7.62 -13.05
C ALA A 159 13.31 -6.29 -13.66
N GLY A 160 12.68 -5.39 -12.89
CA GLY A 160 12.24 -4.09 -13.35
C GLY A 160 13.37 -3.25 -13.92
N ASN A 161 13.06 -2.40 -14.91
CA ASN A 161 14.03 -1.44 -15.46
C ASN A 161 14.37 -0.35 -14.44
N SER A 162 13.34 0.23 -13.82
CA SER A 162 13.49 1.26 -12.79
C SER A 162 12.33 1.26 -11.81
N ALA A 163 12.65 1.58 -10.57
CA ALA A 163 11.70 2.01 -9.54
C ALA A 163 12.04 3.43 -9.14
N THR A 164 11.05 4.32 -9.16
CA THR A 164 11.25 5.74 -8.82
C THR A 164 10.24 6.20 -7.78
N TRP A 165 10.72 6.98 -6.81
CA TRP A 165 9.92 7.51 -5.70
C TRP A 165 10.34 8.92 -5.32
N ILE A 166 9.52 9.60 -4.52
CA ILE A 166 9.81 10.94 -4.01
C ILE A 166 10.53 10.82 -2.67
N ASN A 167 11.74 11.38 -2.58
CA ASN A 167 12.50 11.42 -1.33
C ASN A 167 11.89 12.41 -0.33
N ASP A 168 11.73 11.98 0.93
CA ASP A 168 11.09 12.75 1.99
C ASP A 168 11.86 14.01 2.42
N VAL A 169 13.17 14.05 2.16
CA VAL A 169 14.05 15.14 2.61
C VAL A 169 14.26 16.18 1.51
N THR A 170 14.47 15.72 0.27
CA THR A 170 14.84 16.60 -0.85
C THR A 170 13.67 16.90 -1.79
N GLY A 171 12.63 16.06 -1.80
CA GLY A 171 11.55 16.11 -2.77
C GLY A 171 11.95 15.66 -4.18
N ASN A 172 13.16 15.16 -4.36
CA ASN A 172 13.60 14.65 -5.65
C ASN A 172 12.97 13.29 -5.96
N TRP A 173 12.70 13.04 -7.22
CA TRP A 173 12.46 11.70 -7.72
C TRP A 173 13.76 10.92 -7.65
N SER A 174 13.73 9.79 -6.98
CA SER A 174 14.91 9.03 -6.54
C SER A 174 14.83 7.58 -6.98
N THR A 175 15.97 6.91 -7.00
CA THR A 175 16.14 5.46 -7.22
C THR A 175 17.40 4.98 -6.51
N THR A 176 17.79 3.72 -6.70
CA THR A 176 19.08 3.19 -6.23
C THR A 176 19.84 2.50 -7.36
N THR A 177 21.12 2.24 -7.12
CA THR A 177 22.00 1.52 -8.07
C THR A 177 21.63 0.04 -8.26
N PHE A 178 20.58 -0.44 -7.61
CA PHE A 178 20.01 -1.75 -7.94
C PHE A 178 19.43 -1.75 -9.35
N TYR A 179 18.66 -0.70 -9.69
CA TYR A 179 18.08 -0.53 -11.02
C TYR A 179 19.07 0.17 -11.95
N LYS A 180 19.30 -0.43 -13.10
CA LYS A 180 20.30 0.05 -14.06
C LYS A 180 19.80 1.21 -14.91
N ASP A 181 18.49 1.38 -15.00
CA ASP A 181 17.86 2.39 -15.84
C ASP A 181 17.23 3.47 -14.97
N TYR A 182 17.77 4.69 -15.08
CA TYR A 182 17.16 5.90 -14.54
C TYR A 182 16.97 6.87 -15.70
N PRO A 183 15.74 7.00 -16.23
CA PRO A 183 15.51 7.75 -17.45
C PRO A 183 15.99 9.20 -17.34
N GLN A 184 16.67 9.69 -18.39
CA GLN A 184 17.27 11.02 -18.39
C GLN A 184 16.26 12.14 -18.11
N PHE A 185 15.01 11.99 -18.57
CA PHE A 185 13.95 12.97 -18.29
C PHE A 185 13.62 13.09 -16.80
N MET A 186 13.89 12.07 -15.98
CA MET A 186 13.73 12.14 -14.53
C MET A 186 14.81 13.03 -13.89
N SER A 187 16.08 12.88 -14.33
CA SER A 187 17.14 13.80 -13.91
C SER A 187 16.83 15.23 -14.35
N PHE A 188 16.39 15.42 -15.60
CA PHE A 188 15.98 16.73 -16.10
C PHE A 188 14.84 17.33 -15.25
N ARG A 189 13.84 16.52 -14.84
CA ARG A 189 12.76 16.97 -13.96
C ARG A 189 13.28 17.44 -12.60
N ASN A 190 14.19 16.72 -11.98
CA ASN A 190 14.79 17.10 -10.70
C ASN A 190 15.55 18.43 -10.79
N TYR A 191 16.29 18.68 -11.88
CA TYR A 191 17.08 19.90 -12.04
C TYR A 191 16.26 21.10 -12.51
N ASN A 192 15.39 20.91 -13.50
CA ASN A 192 14.74 22.03 -14.20
C ASN A 192 13.30 22.30 -13.74
N SER A 193 12.64 21.32 -13.11
CA SER A 193 11.26 21.41 -12.63
C SER A 193 11.12 20.75 -11.28
N SER A 194 12.06 21.03 -10.37
CA SER A 194 12.10 20.37 -9.07
C SER A 194 10.82 20.58 -8.29
N LEU A 195 10.39 19.54 -7.58
CA LEU A 195 9.24 19.62 -6.67
C LEU A 195 9.47 20.70 -5.61
N ALA A 196 10.71 20.84 -5.14
CA ALA A 196 11.10 21.85 -4.15
C ALA A 196 10.73 23.29 -4.55
N ASN A 197 10.91 23.64 -5.82
CA ASN A 197 10.57 24.97 -6.33
C ASN A 197 9.06 25.16 -6.55
N ARG A 198 8.37 24.10 -6.97
CA ARG A 198 6.93 24.14 -7.26
C ARG A 198 6.07 24.17 -5.99
N LEU A 199 6.55 23.57 -4.89
CA LEU A 199 5.83 23.54 -3.62
C LEU A 199 5.73 24.90 -2.93
N ASP A 200 6.63 25.83 -3.19
CA ASP A 200 6.60 27.16 -2.57
C ASP A 200 5.29 27.93 -2.86
N THR A 201 4.63 27.63 -3.98
CA THR A 201 3.34 28.23 -4.39
C THR A 201 2.17 27.26 -4.30
N ALA A 202 2.43 25.98 -4.03
CA ALA A 202 1.40 24.97 -3.95
C ALA A 202 0.52 25.13 -2.70
N SER A 203 -0.76 24.96 -2.86
CA SER A 203 -1.69 24.87 -1.73
C SER A 203 -2.80 23.86 -2.03
N TRP A 204 -3.08 23.02 -1.06
CA TRP A 204 -4.23 22.12 -1.13
C TRP A 204 -5.40 22.74 -0.35
N LYS A 205 -6.50 22.92 -1.03
CA LYS A 205 -7.78 23.44 -0.52
C LYS A 205 -8.92 22.72 -1.22
N PRO A 206 -10.14 22.72 -0.68
CA PRO A 206 -11.29 22.08 -1.31
C PRO A 206 -11.43 22.46 -2.78
N MET A 207 -11.63 21.48 -3.65
CA MET A 207 -11.85 21.67 -5.09
C MET A 207 -13.25 22.18 -5.39
N LEU A 208 -14.22 21.77 -4.57
CA LEU A 208 -15.63 22.12 -4.71
C LEU A 208 -16.06 23.06 -3.57
N PRO A 209 -17.18 23.79 -3.74
CA PRO A 209 -17.84 24.47 -2.62
C PRO A 209 -18.17 23.48 -1.49
N LEU A 210 -18.02 23.91 -0.23
CA LEU A 210 -18.22 23.03 0.94
C LEU A 210 -19.61 22.38 0.97
N THR A 211 -20.64 23.06 0.47
CA THR A 211 -22.01 22.54 0.37
C THR A 211 -22.15 21.31 -0.54
N GLN A 212 -21.14 21.00 -1.32
CA GLN A 212 -21.12 19.83 -2.20
C GLN A 212 -20.41 18.61 -1.58
N TYR A 213 -19.77 18.74 -0.43
CA TYR A 213 -19.24 17.60 0.31
C TYR A 213 -20.31 16.98 1.19
N ILE A 214 -20.21 15.68 1.45
CA ILE A 214 -21.23 14.90 2.16
C ILE A 214 -20.80 14.75 3.62
N ASP A 215 -21.75 14.80 4.55
CA ASP A 215 -21.55 14.56 5.99
C ASP A 215 -20.41 15.39 6.58
N ILE A 216 -20.45 16.71 6.37
CA ILE A 216 -19.45 17.65 6.88
C ILE A 216 -19.77 18.00 8.35
N PRO A 217 -18.79 17.91 9.27
CA PRO A 217 -18.96 18.44 10.62
C PRO A 217 -19.27 19.94 10.62
N MET A 218 -20.13 20.38 11.54
CA MET A 218 -20.58 21.77 11.56
C MET A 218 -19.42 22.77 11.65
N HIS A 219 -18.39 22.47 12.44
CA HIS A 219 -17.21 23.35 12.57
C HIS A 219 -16.38 23.45 11.27
N ARG A 220 -16.42 22.41 10.41
CA ARG A 220 -15.72 22.39 9.12
C ARG A 220 -16.49 23.09 8.00
N SER A 221 -17.79 23.28 8.17
CA SER A 221 -18.61 23.99 7.18
C SER A 221 -18.29 25.49 7.11
N ILE A 222 -17.68 26.04 8.15
CA ILE A 222 -17.31 27.45 8.26
C ILE A 222 -15.82 27.67 7.93
N HIS A 223 -14.98 26.70 8.28
CA HIS A 223 -13.52 26.78 8.13
C HIS A 223 -13.00 25.66 7.20
N PRO A 224 -12.92 25.93 5.88
CA PRO A 224 -12.35 24.96 4.95
C PRO A 224 -10.85 24.76 5.24
N PHE A 225 -10.37 23.55 4.95
CA PHE A 225 -8.95 23.29 5.09
C PHE A 225 -8.12 24.07 4.05
N LYS A 226 -6.89 24.41 4.42
CA LYS A 226 -5.88 24.96 3.52
C LYS A 226 -4.51 24.56 4.00
N TYR A 227 -3.86 23.67 3.25
CA TYR A 227 -2.49 23.23 3.51
C TYR A 227 -1.52 23.90 2.55
N THR A 228 -0.36 24.31 3.06
CA THR A 228 0.73 24.92 2.31
C THR A 228 2.03 24.22 2.67
N TYR A 229 3.01 24.25 1.78
CA TYR A 229 4.26 23.50 1.91
C TYR A 229 5.44 24.47 1.80
N ARG A 230 5.64 25.28 2.84
CA ARG A 230 6.61 26.37 2.84
C ARG A 230 8.04 25.86 2.91
N ARG A 231 8.99 26.62 2.34
CA ARG A 231 10.41 26.25 2.30
C ARG A 231 11.03 26.04 3.69
N GLY A 232 10.53 26.63 4.74
CA GLY A 232 11.02 26.47 6.12
C GLY A 232 10.43 25.29 6.88
N ASP A 233 9.39 24.65 6.36
CA ASP A 233 8.71 23.57 7.06
C ASP A 233 9.56 22.29 7.01
N LYS A 234 9.89 21.73 8.17
CA LYS A 234 10.82 20.60 8.33
C LYS A 234 10.41 19.36 7.54
N ASP A 235 9.13 19.03 7.52
CA ASP A 235 8.58 17.80 6.90
C ASP A 235 7.74 18.10 5.65
N ARG A 236 8.00 19.20 4.95
CA ARG A 236 7.15 19.68 3.85
C ARG A 236 6.93 18.67 2.73
N PHE A 237 7.94 17.87 2.39
CA PHE A 237 7.83 16.88 1.33
C PHE A 237 7.03 15.66 1.80
N ARG A 238 7.17 15.26 3.06
CA ARG A 238 6.35 14.22 3.66
C ARG A 238 4.88 14.65 3.74
N ALA A 239 4.62 15.87 4.21
CA ALA A 239 3.27 16.45 4.23
C ALA A 239 2.66 16.54 2.81
N TYR A 240 3.46 16.93 1.82
CA TYR A 240 3.01 16.93 0.43
C TYR A 240 2.69 15.52 -0.08
N LYS A 241 3.52 14.52 0.21
CA LYS A 241 3.27 13.12 -0.16
C LYS A 241 1.99 12.56 0.46
N GLN A 242 1.56 13.09 1.60
CA GLN A 242 0.30 12.74 2.26
C GLN A 242 -0.89 13.59 1.77
N SER A 243 -0.71 14.45 0.78
CA SER A 243 -1.80 15.27 0.22
C SER A 243 -2.31 14.72 -1.11
N ALA A 244 -3.54 15.11 -1.47
CA ALA A 244 -4.10 14.78 -2.78
C ALA A 244 -3.28 15.34 -3.96
N LEU A 245 -2.45 16.36 -3.73
CA LEU A 245 -1.64 16.99 -4.79
C LEU A 245 -0.52 16.07 -5.31
N VAL A 246 -0.04 15.12 -4.50
CA VAL A 246 0.99 14.18 -4.94
C VAL A 246 0.50 13.29 -6.08
N ASN A 247 -0.78 12.97 -6.12
CA ASN A 247 -1.38 12.14 -7.17
C ASN A 247 -1.27 12.80 -8.55
N GLU A 248 -1.42 14.13 -8.62
CA GLU A 248 -1.17 14.87 -9.86
C GLU A 248 0.29 14.79 -10.30
N GLU A 249 1.22 14.93 -9.37
CA GLU A 249 2.66 14.80 -9.64
C GLU A 249 3.00 13.41 -10.18
N VAL A 250 2.48 12.36 -9.56
CA VAL A 250 2.64 10.97 -10.01
C VAL A 250 2.07 10.77 -11.41
N THR A 251 0.86 11.29 -11.66
CA THR A 251 0.24 11.20 -12.99
C THR A 251 1.09 11.90 -14.05
N ASN A 252 1.58 13.10 -13.78
CA ASN A 252 2.43 13.84 -14.73
C ASN A 252 3.70 13.05 -15.08
N VAL A 253 4.31 12.39 -14.10
CA VAL A 253 5.47 11.51 -14.33
C VAL A 253 5.06 10.27 -15.12
N ALA A 254 3.96 9.61 -14.78
CA ALA A 254 3.47 8.44 -15.49
C ALA A 254 3.17 8.74 -16.98
N LEU A 255 2.56 9.89 -17.27
CA LEU A 255 2.33 10.35 -18.64
C LEU A 255 3.63 10.56 -19.40
N THR A 256 4.67 11.09 -18.73
CA THR A 256 6.00 11.25 -19.34
C THR A 256 6.62 9.90 -19.67
N TYR A 257 6.52 8.90 -18.79
CA TYR A 257 6.99 7.53 -19.08
C TYR A 257 6.26 6.93 -20.28
N LEU A 258 4.92 7.00 -20.30
CA LEU A 258 4.12 6.47 -21.41
C LEU A 258 4.52 7.07 -22.75
N GLN A 259 4.68 8.39 -22.80
CA GLN A 259 4.95 9.12 -24.04
C GLN A 259 6.41 9.00 -24.50
N THR A 260 7.36 9.25 -23.59
CA THR A 260 8.78 9.33 -23.93
C THR A 260 9.37 7.96 -24.28
N LEU A 261 8.91 6.90 -23.57
CA LEU A 261 9.40 5.55 -23.79
C LEU A 261 8.51 4.74 -24.74
N ALA A 262 7.42 5.35 -25.25
CA ALA A 262 6.45 4.72 -26.15
C ALA A 262 5.97 3.35 -25.61
N LEU A 263 5.62 3.30 -24.32
CA LEU A 263 5.20 2.06 -23.66
C LEU A 263 3.95 1.48 -24.32
N GLY A 264 3.97 0.17 -24.57
CA GLY A 264 2.90 -0.56 -25.24
C GLY A 264 2.80 -0.38 -26.75
N VAL A 265 3.54 0.55 -27.35
CA VAL A 265 3.54 0.79 -28.81
C VAL A 265 4.41 -0.25 -29.54
N ARG A 266 5.40 -0.80 -28.86
CA ARG A 266 6.28 -1.86 -29.37
C ARG A 266 5.55 -3.22 -29.35
N LYS A 267 6.14 -4.22 -30.04
CA LYS A 267 5.58 -5.59 -30.04
C LYS A 267 5.74 -6.33 -28.72
N GLN A 268 6.66 -5.89 -27.87
CA GLN A 268 6.92 -6.48 -26.55
C GLN A 268 5.85 -6.08 -25.56
N LEU A 269 5.64 -6.93 -24.55
CA LEU A 269 4.80 -6.64 -23.43
C LEU A 269 5.53 -5.68 -22.49
N ASP A 270 4.99 -4.49 -22.31
CA ASP A 270 5.49 -3.48 -21.38
C ASP A 270 4.58 -3.36 -20.16
N MET A 271 5.13 -2.97 -19.02
CA MET A 271 4.37 -2.77 -17.77
C MET A 271 4.75 -1.43 -17.12
N LEU A 272 3.74 -0.68 -16.73
CA LEU A 272 3.87 0.54 -15.94
C LEU A 272 3.08 0.38 -14.64
N ASN A 273 3.79 0.41 -13.52
CA ASN A 273 3.19 0.33 -12.19
C ASN A 273 3.14 1.71 -11.56
N ILE A 274 2.01 2.08 -11.00
CA ILE A 274 1.75 3.41 -10.45
C ILE A 274 1.12 3.25 -9.07
N SER A 275 1.62 3.98 -8.08
CA SER A 275 0.93 4.11 -6.80
C SER A 275 0.40 5.51 -6.59
N TYR A 276 -0.84 5.58 -6.10
CA TYR A 276 -1.50 6.78 -5.61
C TYR A 276 -1.81 6.65 -4.11
N THR A 277 -2.16 7.76 -3.47
CA THR A 277 -2.55 7.77 -2.06
C THR A 277 -3.84 8.55 -1.83
N LEU A 278 -4.65 8.07 -0.87
CA LEU A 278 -5.89 8.73 -0.45
C LEU A 278 -5.88 9.12 1.04
N ALA A 279 -4.88 8.70 1.81
CA ALA A 279 -4.76 8.99 3.24
C ALA A 279 -3.38 8.53 3.76
N PRO A 280 -3.04 8.79 5.02
CA PRO A 280 -3.69 9.67 5.99
C PRO A 280 -3.25 11.12 5.86
N TYR A 281 -4.08 12.05 6.33
CA TYR A 281 -3.77 13.49 6.37
C TYR A 281 -3.48 13.91 7.80
N SER A 282 -2.44 13.34 8.39
CA SER A 282 -2.12 13.44 9.82
C SER A 282 -1.45 14.74 10.26
N TYR A 283 -1.17 15.66 9.34
CA TYR A 283 -0.51 16.94 9.62
C TYR A 283 -1.48 18.10 9.84
N GLY A 284 -2.79 17.85 9.75
CA GLY A 284 -3.82 18.82 10.11
C GLY A 284 -4.03 18.90 11.62
N SER A 285 -4.45 20.04 12.11
CA SER A 285 -4.81 20.23 13.53
C SER A 285 -6.15 19.57 13.89
N ASP A 286 -6.99 19.29 12.90
CA ASP A 286 -8.29 18.65 13.05
C ASP A 286 -8.17 17.15 12.71
N PRO A 287 -8.52 16.26 13.66
CA PRO A 287 -8.50 14.82 13.40
C PRO A 287 -9.57 14.38 12.39
N ASP A 288 -10.62 15.18 12.15
CA ASP A 288 -11.66 14.88 11.19
C ASP A 288 -11.28 15.35 9.77
N PHE A 289 -10.79 14.47 8.96
CA PHE A 289 -10.36 14.73 7.58
C PHE A 289 -11.35 14.25 6.50
N ARG A 290 -12.66 14.16 6.83
CA ARG A 290 -13.70 13.72 5.87
C ARG A 290 -13.76 14.56 4.60
N ILE A 291 -13.53 15.87 4.69
CA ILE A 291 -13.52 16.75 3.51
C ILE A 291 -12.28 16.49 2.66
N GLU A 292 -11.12 16.41 3.28
CA GLU A 292 -9.84 16.09 2.63
C GLU A 292 -9.91 14.75 1.91
N LEU A 293 -10.52 13.75 2.55
CA LEU A 293 -10.67 12.42 1.96
C LEU A 293 -11.57 12.48 0.72
N GLN A 294 -12.75 13.10 0.80
CA GLN A 294 -13.63 13.26 -0.35
C GLN A 294 -12.97 14.09 -1.48
N ASP A 295 -12.28 15.17 -1.14
CA ASP A 295 -11.54 16.01 -2.11
C ASP A 295 -10.46 15.18 -2.83
N SER A 296 -9.79 14.29 -2.10
CA SER A 296 -8.77 13.40 -2.67
C SER A 296 -9.34 12.41 -3.67
N TYR A 297 -10.52 11.82 -3.40
CA TYR A 297 -11.21 10.95 -4.35
C TYR A 297 -11.59 11.68 -5.63
N LEU A 298 -12.15 12.90 -5.52
CA LEU A 298 -12.55 13.70 -6.67
C LEU A 298 -11.34 14.13 -7.52
N ARG A 299 -10.23 14.49 -6.87
CA ARG A 299 -8.99 14.82 -7.59
C ARG A 299 -8.38 13.60 -8.24
N LEU A 300 -8.39 12.46 -7.56
CA LEU A 300 -7.86 11.22 -8.12
C LEU A 300 -8.69 10.73 -9.31
N ASP A 301 -10.01 10.89 -9.28
CA ASP A 301 -10.87 10.60 -10.43
C ASP A 301 -10.42 11.36 -11.69
N ALA A 302 -10.12 12.65 -11.55
CA ALA A 302 -9.58 13.45 -12.65
C ALA A 302 -8.19 12.95 -13.12
N GLN A 303 -7.34 12.49 -12.19
CA GLN A 303 -6.03 11.94 -12.56
C GLN A 303 -6.17 10.59 -13.29
N LEU A 304 -7.05 9.72 -12.83
CA LEU A 304 -7.35 8.45 -13.52
C LEU A 304 -7.90 8.70 -14.94
N SER A 305 -8.80 9.66 -15.09
CA SER A 305 -9.32 10.08 -16.40
C SER A 305 -8.19 10.51 -17.36
N ARG A 306 -7.25 11.34 -16.89
CA ARG A 306 -6.08 11.77 -17.69
C ARG A 306 -5.18 10.58 -18.06
N LEU A 307 -4.93 9.68 -17.12
CA LEU A 307 -4.10 8.50 -17.32
C LEU A 307 -4.74 7.55 -18.34
N PHE A 308 -6.03 7.26 -18.21
CA PHE A 308 -6.75 6.37 -19.13
C PHE A 308 -6.84 6.95 -20.55
N ALA A 309 -7.03 8.26 -20.68
CA ALA A 309 -6.98 8.93 -21.98
C ALA A 309 -5.59 8.80 -22.65
N ALA A 310 -4.51 8.87 -21.88
CA ALA A 310 -3.15 8.68 -22.40
C ALA A 310 -2.87 7.22 -22.78
N ILE A 311 -3.36 6.26 -22.02
CA ILE A 311 -3.29 4.82 -22.35
C ILE A 311 -4.05 4.55 -23.65
N ASP A 312 -5.28 5.05 -23.78
CA ASP A 312 -6.07 4.90 -25.00
C ASP A 312 -5.38 5.50 -26.24
N LYS A 313 -4.72 6.66 -26.05
CA LYS A 313 -3.92 7.28 -27.11
C LYS A 313 -2.72 6.44 -27.51
N ALA A 314 -2.07 5.76 -26.56
CA ALA A 314 -0.86 4.98 -26.82
C ALA A 314 -1.17 3.65 -27.52
N VAL A 315 -2.17 2.89 -27.06
CA VAL A 315 -2.43 1.51 -27.52
C VAL A 315 -3.83 1.28 -28.08
N GLY A 316 -4.69 2.28 -28.04
CA GLY A 316 -6.12 2.17 -28.40
C GLY A 316 -7.00 1.72 -27.24
N ARG A 317 -8.23 2.21 -27.21
CA ARG A 317 -9.20 1.90 -26.14
C ARG A 317 -9.46 0.38 -26.07
N GLY A 318 -9.41 -0.17 -24.85
CA GLY A 318 -9.64 -1.59 -24.59
C GLY A 318 -8.50 -2.53 -24.98
N ASN A 319 -7.33 -2.01 -25.42
CA ASN A 319 -6.18 -2.84 -25.82
C ASN A 319 -5.10 -2.98 -24.73
N ALA A 320 -5.18 -2.22 -23.64
CA ALA A 320 -4.35 -2.40 -22.46
C ALA A 320 -5.03 -3.31 -21.44
N LEU A 321 -4.23 -3.99 -20.59
CA LEU A 321 -4.70 -4.54 -19.32
C LEU A 321 -4.42 -3.50 -18.25
N VAL A 322 -5.47 -3.05 -17.56
CA VAL A 322 -5.38 -2.17 -16.40
C VAL A 322 -5.98 -2.89 -15.20
N PHE A 323 -5.22 -3.02 -14.13
CA PHE A 323 -5.75 -3.44 -12.84
C PHE A 323 -5.54 -2.36 -11.79
N VAL A 324 -6.54 -2.16 -10.95
CA VAL A 324 -6.53 -1.17 -9.87
C VAL A 324 -6.96 -1.85 -8.59
N THR A 325 -6.25 -1.63 -7.48
CA THR A 325 -6.65 -2.14 -6.18
C THR A 325 -6.15 -1.24 -5.05
N SER A 326 -6.57 -1.53 -3.83
CA SER A 326 -6.16 -0.86 -2.60
C SER A 326 -5.02 -1.60 -1.89
N THR A 327 -4.58 -1.08 -0.77
CA THR A 327 -3.63 -1.71 0.16
C THR A 327 -4.29 -2.52 1.27
N GLY A 328 -5.62 -2.56 1.34
CA GLY A 328 -6.37 -3.42 2.29
C GLY A 328 -6.36 -2.95 3.74
N TYR A 329 -5.80 -1.80 4.04
CA TYR A 329 -5.85 -1.17 5.36
C TYR A 329 -6.25 0.29 5.27
N PHE A 330 -6.76 0.84 6.37
CA PHE A 330 -7.22 2.21 6.43
C PHE A 330 -6.83 2.83 7.78
N ASN A 331 -6.26 4.02 7.72
CA ASN A 331 -6.15 4.87 8.90
C ASN A 331 -7.43 5.69 9.01
N ASP A 332 -8.07 5.58 10.17
CA ASP A 332 -9.30 6.32 10.44
C ASP A 332 -9.14 7.10 11.73
N PHE A 333 -10.11 7.96 12.03
CA PHE A 333 -10.16 8.77 13.22
C PHE A 333 -11.40 8.40 14.05
N ARG A 334 -11.35 8.69 15.34
CA ARG A 334 -12.48 8.48 16.23
C ARG A 334 -13.63 9.40 15.81
N ARG A 335 -14.78 8.81 15.57
CA ARG A 335 -16.03 9.53 15.28
C ARG A 335 -16.97 9.37 16.46
N ASP A 336 -17.32 10.48 17.10
CA ASP A 336 -18.43 10.53 18.04
C ASP A 336 -18.49 9.36 19.06
N ASP A 337 -17.34 8.72 19.36
CA ASP A 337 -17.26 7.56 20.27
C ASP A 337 -17.91 7.87 21.62
N GLU A 338 -17.63 9.06 22.16
CA GLU A 338 -18.23 9.54 23.41
C GLU A 338 -19.76 9.72 23.30
N LYS A 339 -20.24 10.24 22.15
CA LYS A 339 -21.66 10.49 21.90
C LYS A 339 -22.47 9.19 21.85
N PHE A 340 -21.87 8.12 21.34
CA PHE A 340 -22.53 6.82 21.21
C PHE A 340 -22.14 5.83 22.30
N ASN A 341 -21.37 6.25 23.32
CA ASN A 341 -20.84 5.39 24.38
C ASN A 341 -20.09 4.16 23.83
N ILE A 342 -19.36 4.32 22.74
CA ILE A 342 -18.53 3.26 22.17
C ILE A 342 -17.33 3.07 23.09
N PRO A 343 -17.06 1.84 23.57
CA PRO A 343 -15.87 1.57 24.38
C PRO A 343 -14.61 1.99 23.63
N SER A 344 -13.87 2.91 24.17
CA SER A 344 -12.64 3.40 23.60
C SER A 344 -11.55 3.50 24.67
N GLY A 345 -10.30 3.43 24.24
CA GLY A 345 -9.16 3.50 25.16
C GLY A 345 -7.86 3.70 24.40
N GLU A 346 -6.78 3.77 25.17
CA GLU A 346 -5.42 3.89 24.62
C GLU A 346 -4.56 2.76 25.17
N PHE A 347 -3.93 2.02 24.25
CA PHE A 347 -2.97 0.98 24.58
C PHE A 347 -1.56 1.56 24.44
N TYR A 348 -0.97 1.92 25.57
CA TYR A 348 0.39 2.47 25.61
C TYR A 348 1.42 1.34 25.54
N VAL A 349 2.15 1.25 24.45
CA VAL A 349 3.17 0.23 24.20
C VAL A 349 4.29 0.27 25.26
N ALA A 350 4.78 1.46 25.60
CA ALA A 350 5.83 1.61 26.61
C ALA A 350 5.40 1.08 27.99
N ARG A 351 4.14 1.34 28.39
CA ARG A 351 3.57 0.81 29.62
C ARG A 351 3.42 -0.70 29.57
N ALA A 352 2.91 -1.24 28.49
CA ALA A 352 2.75 -2.68 28.30
C ALA A 352 4.09 -3.41 28.36
N LYS A 353 5.10 -2.90 27.65
CA LYS A 353 6.48 -3.40 27.70
C LYS A 353 7.04 -3.42 29.14
N SER A 354 6.87 -2.32 29.88
CA SER A 354 7.36 -2.19 31.26
C SER A 354 6.67 -3.16 32.22
N LEU A 355 5.35 -3.30 32.12
CA LEU A 355 4.57 -4.21 32.96
C LEU A 355 4.92 -5.69 32.69
N LEU A 356 5.06 -6.06 31.41
CA LEU A 356 5.49 -7.41 31.04
C LEU A 356 6.90 -7.69 31.55
N ASN A 357 7.82 -6.74 31.43
CA ASN A 357 9.18 -6.89 31.95
C ASN A 357 9.18 -7.08 33.48
N MET A 358 8.41 -6.28 34.22
CA MET A 358 8.25 -6.41 35.68
C MET A 358 7.67 -7.78 36.08
N TYR A 359 6.68 -8.27 35.35
CA TYR A 359 6.11 -9.59 35.56
C TYR A 359 7.16 -10.70 35.40
N LEU A 360 7.94 -10.66 34.34
CA LEU A 360 9.02 -11.63 34.10
C LEU A 360 10.16 -11.51 35.13
N MET A 361 10.48 -10.27 35.56
CA MET A 361 11.44 -10.08 36.67
C MET A 361 10.98 -10.71 37.98
N ALA A 362 9.71 -10.65 38.29
CA ALA A 362 9.13 -11.26 39.50
C ALA A 362 9.24 -12.80 39.48
N ILE A 363 9.24 -13.42 38.31
CA ILE A 363 9.33 -14.89 38.17
C ILE A 363 10.79 -15.35 38.03
N TYR A 364 11.58 -14.66 37.18
CA TYR A 364 12.89 -15.14 36.73
C TYR A 364 14.05 -14.31 37.23
N GLY A 365 13.78 -13.30 38.05
CA GLY A 365 14.81 -12.41 38.62
C GLY A 365 15.11 -11.17 37.79
N ASN A 366 15.96 -10.30 38.31
CA ASN A 366 16.30 -9.01 37.72
C ASN A 366 16.88 -9.17 36.31
N GLY A 367 16.36 -8.39 35.36
CA GLY A 367 16.87 -8.37 33.99
C GLY A 367 15.98 -7.59 33.05
N GLU A 368 16.49 -7.27 31.88
CA GLU A 368 15.73 -6.73 30.76
C GLU A 368 15.22 -7.91 29.91
N TRP A 369 14.06 -8.46 30.27
CA TRP A 369 13.47 -9.61 29.60
C TRP A 369 12.76 -9.24 28.30
N VAL A 370 12.20 -8.01 28.19
CA VAL A 370 11.49 -7.52 27.00
C VAL A 370 12.33 -6.41 26.37
N ILE A 371 12.90 -6.68 25.20
CA ILE A 371 13.85 -5.77 24.54
C ILE A 371 13.20 -4.84 23.52
N GLY A 372 12.05 -5.19 22.98
CA GLY A 372 11.46 -4.38 21.93
C GLY A 372 10.00 -4.65 21.63
N TYR A 373 9.50 -3.79 20.76
CA TYR A 373 8.16 -3.87 20.16
C TYR A 373 8.24 -3.36 18.73
N ASP A 374 7.56 -4.03 17.83
CA ASP A 374 7.30 -3.59 16.45
C ASP A 374 6.02 -4.24 15.94
N ASN A 375 5.14 -3.46 15.36
CA ASN A 375 3.93 -3.93 14.66
C ASN A 375 3.10 -4.98 15.45
N GLN A 376 2.70 -4.63 16.69
CA GLN A 376 1.94 -5.47 17.64
C GLN A 376 2.65 -6.77 18.06
N GLN A 377 3.97 -6.81 17.94
CA GLN A 377 4.84 -7.90 18.39
C GLN A 377 5.78 -7.44 19.49
N PHE A 378 5.89 -8.21 20.57
CA PHE A 378 6.89 -8.00 21.62
C PHE A 378 8.05 -8.99 21.44
N PHE A 379 9.25 -8.50 21.67
CA PHE A 379 10.51 -9.24 21.51
C PHE A 379 11.16 -9.50 22.87
N LEU A 380 11.44 -10.77 23.16
CA LEU A 380 12.12 -11.20 24.37
C LEU A 380 13.64 -11.21 24.20
N ASN A 381 14.34 -11.05 25.29
CA ASN A 381 15.80 -11.11 25.35
C ASN A 381 16.29 -12.57 25.30
N LYS A 382 16.50 -13.09 24.10
CA LYS A 382 16.93 -14.47 23.87
C LYS A 382 18.29 -14.78 24.51
N GLU A 383 19.19 -13.79 24.59
CA GLU A 383 20.49 -13.95 25.24
C GLU A 383 20.36 -14.13 26.76
N LEU A 384 19.49 -13.30 27.39
CA LEU A 384 19.23 -13.41 28.83
C LEU A 384 18.53 -14.74 29.18
N ILE A 385 17.60 -15.16 28.37
CA ILE A 385 16.89 -16.45 28.51
C ILE A 385 17.89 -17.60 28.46
N LYS A 386 18.75 -17.63 27.44
CA LYS A 386 19.79 -18.63 27.29
C LYS A 386 20.81 -18.62 28.45
N LYS A 387 21.21 -17.42 28.91
CA LYS A 387 22.17 -17.27 30.05
C LYS A 387 21.61 -17.87 31.33
N ASN A 388 20.30 -17.84 31.53
CA ASN A 388 19.64 -18.37 32.74
C ASN A 388 19.16 -19.83 32.56
N ASP A 389 19.51 -20.48 31.45
CA ASP A 389 19.10 -21.86 31.11
C ASP A 389 17.57 -22.07 31.15
N LEU A 390 16.82 -21.10 30.65
CA LEU A 390 15.38 -21.10 30.62
C LEU A 390 14.84 -21.53 29.26
N LYS A 391 13.67 -22.16 29.25
CA LYS A 391 12.95 -22.54 28.02
C LYS A 391 12.16 -21.36 27.48
N ILE A 392 12.48 -20.91 26.29
CA ILE A 392 11.87 -19.74 25.68
C ILE A 392 10.36 -19.91 25.46
N GLU A 393 9.94 -21.14 25.13
CA GLU A 393 8.54 -21.49 24.91
C GLU A 393 7.69 -21.24 26.17
N GLU A 394 8.24 -21.55 27.34
CA GLU A 394 7.58 -21.31 28.63
C GLU A 394 7.45 -19.82 28.91
N LEU A 395 8.51 -19.01 28.65
CA LEU A 395 8.45 -17.58 28.83
C LEU A 395 7.42 -16.93 27.86
N ARG A 396 7.40 -17.38 26.62
CA ARG A 396 6.42 -16.91 25.60
C ARG A 396 4.99 -17.21 26.06
N ALA A 397 4.71 -18.43 26.48
CA ALA A 397 3.38 -18.83 26.95
C ALA A 397 2.91 -18.01 28.16
N LYS A 398 3.79 -17.84 29.18
CA LYS A 398 3.50 -17.00 30.36
C LYS A 398 3.32 -15.53 30.00
N SER A 399 4.13 -15.03 29.07
CA SER A 399 4.01 -13.66 28.59
C SER A 399 2.68 -13.42 27.87
N ALA A 400 2.29 -14.32 26.97
CA ALA A 400 0.99 -14.25 26.28
C ALA A 400 -0.19 -14.31 27.28
N GLU A 401 -0.12 -15.20 28.28
CA GLU A 401 -1.12 -15.28 29.34
C GLU A 401 -1.22 -13.97 30.16
N PHE A 402 -0.07 -13.37 30.48
CA PHE A 402 -0.06 -12.09 31.19
C PHE A 402 -0.65 -10.97 30.33
N MET A 403 -0.29 -10.89 29.05
CA MET A 403 -0.77 -9.87 28.12
C MET A 403 -2.29 -9.95 27.93
N ARG A 404 -2.89 -11.15 27.90
CA ARG A 404 -4.37 -11.32 27.84
C ARG A 404 -5.12 -10.68 28.99
N LYS A 405 -4.47 -10.43 30.14
CA LYS A 405 -5.06 -9.80 31.33
C LYS A 405 -4.94 -8.28 31.33
N MET A 406 -4.24 -7.70 30.35
CA MET A 406 -4.05 -6.25 30.26
C MET A 406 -5.25 -5.56 29.64
N SER A 407 -5.57 -4.38 30.14
CA SER A 407 -6.62 -3.53 29.55
C SER A 407 -6.26 -3.19 28.10
N GLY A 408 -7.24 -3.30 27.21
CA GLY A 408 -7.07 -3.02 25.78
C GLY A 408 -6.58 -4.21 24.95
N VAL A 409 -6.20 -5.33 25.57
CA VAL A 409 -5.84 -6.56 24.85
C VAL A 409 -7.06 -7.44 24.70
N LEU A 410 -7.45 -7.73 23.48
CA LEU A 410 -8.53 -8.65 23.13
C LEU A 410 -8.04 -10.11 23.21
N SER A 411 -6.87 -10.36 22.58
CA SER A 411 -6.20 -11.65 22.64
C SER A 411 -4.68 -11.48 22.55
N ALA A 412 -3.95 -12.50 23.00
CA ALA A 412 -2.50 -12.55 22.84
C ALA A 412 -2.04 -13.98 22.58
N TYR A 413 -1.06 -14.14 21.71
CA TYR A 413 -0.56 -15.42 21.23
C TYR A 413 0.95 -15.50 21.43
N SER A 414 1.43 -16.68 21.85
CA SER A 414 2.88 -17.00 21.73
C SER A 414 3.22 -17.35 20.29
N LEU A 415 4.50 -17.31 19.95
CA LEU A 415 4.96 -17.75 18.63
C LEU A 415 4.56 -19.21 18.35
N GLU A 416 4.59 -20.07 19.37
CA GLU A 416 4.16 -21.48 19.27
C GLU A 416 2.67 -21.63 18.96
N ASP A 417 1.81 -20.80 19.58
CA ASP A 417 0.36 -20.80 19.29
C ASP A 417 0.08 -20.48 17.82
N VAL A 418 0.88 -19.60 17.24
CA VAL A 418 0.74 -19.17 15.85
C VAL A 418 1.29 -20.19 14.84
N ILE A 419 2.45 -20.81 15.15
CA ILE A 419 3.14 -21.67 14.18
C ILE A 419 2.58 -23.09 14.20
N ASN A 420 2.38 -23.67 15.39
CA ASN A 420 2.09 -25.10 15.50
C ASN A 420 0.61 -25.43 15.29
N ASN A 421 -0.29 -24.54 15.73
CA ASN A 421 -1.73 -24.80 15.63
C ASN A 421 -2.55 -23.49 15.64
N PRO A 422 -2.60 -22.71 14.57
CA PRO A 422 -3.40 -21.51 14.47
C PRO A 422 -4.89 -21.87 14.43
N VAL A 423 -5.56 -21.88 15.58
CA VAL A 423 -6.98 -22.29 15.73
C VAL A 423 -7.95 -21.17 15.39
N THR A 424 -7.54 -19.91 15.55
CA THR A 424 -8.39 -18.73 15.30
C THR A 424 -8.01 -18.06 13.98
N ASP A 425 -8.95 -17.32 13.37
CA ASP A 425 -8.67 -16.55 12.15
C ASP A 425 -7.55 -15.54 12.38
N VAL A 426 -7.48 -14.92 13.58
CA VAL A 426 -6.40 -14.02 13.96
C VAL A 426 -5.05 -14.75 14.00
N ALA A 427 -4.97 -15.92 14.65
CA ALA A 427 -3.73 -16.70 14.68
C ALA A 427 -3.30 -17.15 13.29
N LEU A 428 -4.26 -17.51 12.42
CA LEU A 428 -3.97 -17.86 11.02
C LEU A 428 -3.46 -16.64 10.23
N SER A 429 -4.06 -15.47 10.42
CA SER A 429 -3.60 -14.23 9.77
C SER A 429 -2.19 -13.82 10.24
N ILE A 430 -1.88 -14.01 11.53
CA ILE A 430 -0.52 -13.81 12.06
C ILE A 430 0.45 -14.81 11.40
N ASN A 431 0.10 -16.10 11.36
CA ASN A 431 0.94 -17.13 10.72
C ASN A 431 1.30 -16.78 9.27
N ARG A 432 0.33 -16.29 8.50
CA ARG A 432 0.53 -15.84 7.11
C ARG A 432 1.43 -14.60 6.99
N SER A 433 1.53 -13.81 8.06
CA SER A 433 2.18 -12.48 8.07
C SER A 433 3.60 -12.48 8.60
N ILE A 434 4.09 -13.59 9.15
CA ILE A 434 5.39 -13.63 9.83
C ILE A 434 6.36 -14.62 9.22
N LYS A 435 7.66 -14.35 9.40
CA LYS A 435 8.74 -15.34 9.26
C LYS A 435 9.24 -15.69 10.67
N PRO A 436 9.19 -16.97 11.07
CA PRO A 436 9.55 -17.38 12.43
C PRO A 436 10.94 -16.92 12.89
N GLU A 437 11.89 -16.81 11.94
CA GLU A 437 13.28 -16.42 12.23
C GLU A 437 13.41 -14.95 12.67
N THR A 438 12.53 -14.08 12.18
CA THR A 438 12.54 -12.62 12.44
C THR A 438 11.33 -12.14 13.21
N ALA A 439 10.37 -13.02 13.47
CA ALA A 439 9.15 -12.70 14.19
C ALA A 439 9.39 -12.37 15.65
N GLY A 440 8.46 -11.61 16.23
CA GLY A 440 8.36 -11.39 17.66
C GLY A 440 8.01 -12.68 18.43
N ASP A 441 8.10 -12.58 19.73
CA ASP A 441 7.88 -13.71 20.64
C ASP A 441 6.41 -13.78 21.11
N ILE A 442 5.74 -12.62 21.22
CA ILE A 442 4.35 -12.48 21.65
C ILE A 442 3.63 -11.53 20.69
N PHE A 443 2.44 -11.92 20.25
CA PHE A 443 1.57 -11.13 19.38
C PHE A 443 0.37 -10.67 20.18
N VAL A 444 -0.03 -9.40 20.04
CA VAL A 444 -1.15 -8.82 20.79
C VAL A 444 -2.20 -8.28 19.84
N ASP A 445 -3.41 -8.76 19.98
CA ASP A 445 -4.58 -8.25 19.32
C ASP A 445 -5.30 -7.27 20.24
N ILE A 446 -5.55 -6.06 19.75
CA ILE A 446 -6.06 -4.95 20.55
C ILE A 446 -7.56 -4.79 20.32
N VAL A 447 -8.27 -4.47 21.40
CA VAL A 447 -9.73 -4.28 21.38
C VAL A 447 -10.11 -3.23 20.32
N PRO A 448 -11.07 -3.52 19.43
CA PRO A 448 -11.59 -2.55 18.48
C PRO A 448 -12.08 -1.26 19.16
N GLY A 449 -11.84 -0.12 18.53
CA GLY A 449 -12.12 1.19 19.11
C GLY A 449 -10.97 1.75 19.99
N TRP A 450 -9.96 0.94 20.31
CA TRP A 450 -8.76 1.39 21.02
C TRP A 450 -7.70 1.92 20.06
N VAL A 451 -6.87 2.83 20.56
CA VAL A 451 -5.73 3.40 19.84
C VAL A 451 -4.44 2.85 20.39
N ILE A 452 -3.59 2.30 19.54
CA ILE A 452 -2.22 1.92 19.90
C ILE A 452 -1.36 3.18 19.90
N VAL A 453 -0.71 3.45 21.04
CA VAL A 453 0.19 4.58 21.26
C VAL A 453 1.60 4.06 21.42
N GLU A 454 2.44 4.27 20.41
CA GLU A 454 3.84 3.81 20.41
C GLU A 454 4.80 4.84 21.05
N ASN A 455 4.52 6.14 20.87
CA ASN A 455 5.36 7.23 21.37
C ASN A 455 4.54 8.20 22.25
N ASP A 456 5.05 8.55 23.42
CA ASP A 456 4.36 9.41 24.40
C ASP A 456 4.17 10.88 24.00
N THR A 457 4.74 11.32 22.89
CA THR A 457 4.69 12.71 22.44
C THR A 457 3.49 12.98 21.54
N ASN A 458 2.31 13.20 22.07
CA ASN A 458 1.01 13.46 21.42
C ASN A 458 0.20 12.18 21.11
N ALA A 459 -0.13 11.46 22.16
CA ALA A 459 -0.74 10.14 22.14
C ALA A 459 -2.02 10.00 21.31
N SER A 460 -2.91 10.98 21.31
CA SER A 460 -4.21 10.86 20.64
C SER A 460 -4.20 11.23 19.16
N ALA A 461 -3.24 12.03 18.69
CA ALA A 461 -3.20 12.51 17.31
C ALA A 461 -2.45 11.57 16.34
N ASN A 462 -1.55 10.71 16.85
CA ASN A 462 -0.67 9.88 16.03
C ASN A 462 -0.79 8.38 16.31
N GLY A 463 -1.78 7.95 17.08
CA GLY A 463 -1.99 6.54 17.39
C GLY A 463 -2.72 5.80 16.26
N LYS A 464 -2.47 4.50 16.15
CA LYS A 464 -3.17 3.61 15.22
C LYS A 464 -4.51 3.18 15.82
N LEU A 465 -5.64 3.64 15.27
CA LEU A 465 -6.97 3.18 15.65
C LEU A 465 -7.21 1.76 15.15
N ILE A 466 -7.61 0.86 16.06
CA ILE A 466 -7.98 -0.52 15.72
C ILE A 466 -9.48 -0.58 15.42
N ARG A 467 -9.84 -1.24 14.33
CA ARG A 467 -11.22 -1.43 13.87
C ARG A 467 -11.58 -2.91 13.80
N ASP A 468 -12.81 -3.21 14.07
CA ASP A 468 -13.38 -4.56 13.94
C ASP A 468 -14.16 -4.72 12.62
N ASN A 469 -14.73 -3.65 12.11
CA ASN A 469 -15.51 -3.72 10.87
C ASN A 469 -14.60 -3.71 9.65
N ALA A 470 -14.70 -4.74 8.86
CA ALA A 470 -14.10 -4.78 7.55
C ALA A 470 -14.67 -3.66 6.68
N ILE A 471 -13.85 -2.68 6.36
CA ILE A 471 -14.15 -1.75 5.28
C ILE A 471 -13.79 -2.47 3.99
N ASN A 472 -14.76 -2.59 3.07
CA ASN A 472 -14.54 -3.29 1.82
C ASN A 472 -13.45 -2.63 0.99
N THR A 473 -12.52 -3.43 0.52
CA THR A 473 -11.41 -3.03 -0.35
C THR A 473 -11.74 -3.40 -1.79
N PRO A 474 -11.72 -2.46 -2.74
CA PRO A 474 -12.05 -2.76 -4.12
C PRO A 474 -10.86 -3.27 -4.93
N ALA A 475 -11.16 -4.05 -5.97
CA ALA A 475 -10.27 -4.25 -7.10
C ALA A 475 -11.03 -4.14 -8.42
N PHE A 476 -10.34 -3.64 -9.45
CA PHE A 476 -10.87 -3.51 -10.81
C PHE A 476 -9.90 -4.14 -11.80
N ILE A 477 -10.44 -4.81 -12.81
CA ILE A 477 -9.66 -5.35 -13.92
C ILE A 477 -10.35 -4.98 -15.22
N MET A 478 -9.72 -4.15 -16.03
CA MET A 478 -10.11 -3.85 -17.41
C MET A 478 -9.09 -4.48 -18.36
N ALA A 479 -9.53 -5.37 -19.23
CA ALA A 479 -8.66 -5.99 -20.23
C ALA A 479 -9.49 -6.53 -21.40
N PRO A 480 -8.87 -6.75 -22.58
CA PRO A 480 -9.55 -7.44 -23.68
C PRO A 480 -10.13 -8.78 -23.23
N GLY A 481 -11.42 -8.99 -23.45
CA GLY A 481 -12.12 -10.23 -23.09
C GLY A 481 -12.58 -10.34 -21.63
N VAL A 482 -12.33 -9.35 -20.80
CA VAL A 482 -12.91 -9.25 -19.45
C VAL A 482 -14.28 -8.57 -19.55
N PRO A 483 -15.37 -9.23 -19.15
CA PRO A 483 -16.69 -8.61 -19.18
C PRO A 483 -16.84 -7.55 -18.08
N ALA A 484 -17.61 -6.51 -18.37
CA ALA A 484 -18.05 -5.57 -17.36
C ALA A 484 -19.01 -6.30 -16.41
N GLN A 485 -18.61 -6.44 -15.15
CA GLN A 485 -19.40 -7.13 -14.13
C GLN A 485 -19.04 -6.67 -12.73
N ARG A 486 -19.97 -6.79 -11.80
CA ARG A 486 -19.79 -6.47 -10.39
C ARG A 486 -19.79 -7.76 -9.57
N ILE A 487 -18.68 -8.03 -8.85
CA ILE A 487 -18.48 -9.23 -8.04
C ILE A 487 -18.59 -8.84 -6.56
N LYS A 488 -19.63 -9.36 -5.89
CA LYS A 488 -19.93 -9.03 -4.48
C LYS A 488 -19.35 -10.02 -3.48
N SER A 489 -18.95 -11.22 -3.96
CA SER A 489 -18.31 -12.20 -3.08
C SER A 489 -16.96 -11.71 -2.59
N VAL A 490 -16.61 -12.07 -1.36
CA VAL A 490 -15.27 -11.84 -0.81
C VAL A 490 -14.25 -12.64 -1.62
N VAL A 491 -13.18 -11.99 -2.04
CA VAL A 491 -12.09 -12.60 -2.79
C VAL A 491 -10.76 -12.27 -2.11
N ASP A 492 -9.90 -13.28 -1.90
CA ASP A 492 -8.58 -13.04 -1.31
C ASP A 492 -7.65 -12.28 -2.28
N ALA A 493 -6.92 -11.28 -1.77
CA ALA A 493 -6.11 -10.36 -2.58
C ALA A 493 -5.01 -11.07 -3.41
N SER A 494 -4.56 -12.24 -2.98
CA SER A 494 -3.55 -13.04 -3.69
C SER A 494 -4.02 -13.58 -5.05
N PHE A 495 -5.34 -13.49 -5.36
CA PHE A 495 -5.89 -13.86 -6.67
C PHE A 495 -5.41 -12.96 -7.81
N LEU A 496 -5.01 -11.72 -7.49
CA LEU A 496 -4.85 -10.66 -8.50
C LEU A 496 -3.69 -10.94 -9.46
N SER A 497 -2.49 -11.19 -8.93
CA SER A 497 -1.31 -11.51 -9.76
C SER A 497 -1.50 -12.72 -10.68
N PRO A 498 -2.00 -13.89 -10.21
CA PRO A 498 -2.26 -15.01 -11.11
C PRO A 498 -3.36 -14.72 -12.12
N THR A 499 -4.36 -13.89 -11.78
CA THR A 499 -5.40 -13.46 -12.74
C THR A 499 -4.81 -12.59 -13.84
N VAL A 500 -3.99 -11.62 -13.48
CA VAL A 500 -3.26 -10.77 -14.45
C VAL A 500 -2.38 -11.64 -15.35
N ALA A 501 -1.60 -12.57 -14.77
CA ALA A 501 -0.75 -13.49 -15.53
C ALA A 501 -1.56 -14.32 -16.54
N ARG A 502 -2.71 -14.86 -16.13
CA ARG A 502 -3.62 -15.60 -17.00
C ARG A 502 -4.13 -14.77 -18.18
N LEU A 503 -4.61 -13.55 -17.90
CA LEU A 503 -5.12 -12.63 -18.94
C LEU A 503 -4.02 -12.26 -19.94
N LEU A 504 -2.78 -12.13 -19.47
CA LEU A 504 -1.60 -11.89 -20.29
C LEU A 504 -1.06 -13.16 -20.98
N ARG A 505 -1.57 -14.34 -20.66
CA ARG A 505 -1.04 -15.63 -21.13
C ARG A 505 0.46 -15.80 -20.85
N ILE A 506 0.87 -15.43 -19.64
CA ILE A 506 2.23 -15.60 -19.13
C ILE A 506 2.21 -16.52 -17.91
N ARG A 507 3.39 -16.87 -17.42
CA ARG A 507 3.54 -17.62 -16.18
C ARG A 507 3.06 -16.78 -14.99
N SER A 508 2.33 -17.39 -14.06
CA SER A 508 2.06 -16.79 -12.75
C SER A 508 3.33 -16.65 -11.93
N PRO A 509 3.41 -15.69 -11.00
CA PRO A 509 4.46 -15.67 -9.99
C PRO A 509 4.62 -17.05 -9.34
N ASN A 510 5.88 -17.44 -9.07
CA ASN A 510 6.24 -18.82 -8.74
C ASN A 510 5.65 -19.35 -7.42
N ALA A 511 5.20 -18.47 -6.53
CA ALA A 511 4.66 -18.80 -5.22
C ALA A 511 3.22 -18.31 -5.00
N ALA A 512 2.48 -17.99 -6.08
CA ALA A 512 1.11 -17.50 -5.97
C ALA A 512 0.23 -18.51 -5.20
N SER A 513 -0.42 -18.05 -4.14
CA SER A 513 -1.18 -18.88 -3.18
C SER A 513 -2.55 -19.29 -3.70
N HIS A 514 -3.17 -18.50 -4.56
CA HIS A 514 -4.49 -18.74 -5.10
C HIS A 514 -4.48 -18.95 -6.62
N LYS A 515 -5.54 -19.59 -7.10
CA LYS A 515 -5.78 -19.75 -8.54
C LYS A 515 -6.24 -18.43 -9.15
N PRO A 516 -6.02 -18.20 -10.47
CA PRO A 516 -6.55 -17.03 -11.15
C PRO A 516 -8.09 -17.04 -11.16
N TRP A 517 -8.69 -15.87 -11.09
CA TRP A 517 -10.12 -15.71 -11.34
C TRP A 517 -10.44 -16.05 -12.80
N LEU A 518 -11.59 -16.69 -13.00
CA LEU A 518 -12.07 -17.08 -14.32
C LEU A 518 -13.24 -16.16 -14.71
N PHE A 519 -13.05 -15.40 -15.77
CA PHE A 519 -14.10 -14.55 -16.37
C PHE A 519 -14.93 -15.33 -17.37
#